data_ad5b55850ba1f86c52729b45ab287993
#
_entry.id   ad5b55850ba1f86c52729b45ab287993
#
_cell.length_a   1.000
_cell.length_b   1.000
_cell.length_c   1.000
_cell.angle_alpha   90.00
_cell.angle_beta   90.00
_cell.angle_gamma   90.00
#
_symmetry.space_group_name_H-M   'P 1'
#
loop_
_entity.id
_entity.type
_entity.pdbx_description
1 polymer ?
#
loop_
_entity_poly.entity_id
_entity_poly.type
_entity_poly.pdbx_seq_one_letter_code
_entity_poly.pdbx_strand_id
1 'polypeptide(L)'
;VLFMSRNQERMGMPDLQDGGSPAPTQSSGAQMEWSVPTEMVDLPSKGNDYQGPHPLAGVEQVEIRFMTAKEEDILTSRSLLKSGMALNRLVDSLVVDKRVKASDLLIGDRNAILVAARITGYGKEYDVRMTCPACSAANEMVYNIDEIIKLKYQDLEGSDVSKNSTNGYYVTTLPKSGYLVEFKLLTAADEMKATKSREQKSKHKLGETLSTDLLRSVLVSVNGSSSPVDLSKAIQSMPALDARHIRKAYKEACPDVSLKDYYVCTDCGHDEEMEIPLSAEFFWPE
;
A
#
# COMPACT_ATOMS: atom_id res chain seq x y z
N VAL A 1 60.77 -32.36 23.85
CA VAL A 1 61.16 -32.33 25.30
C VAL A 1 59.85 -32.62 26.05
N LEU A 2 59.86 -33.82 26.66
CA LEU A 2 58.82 -34.33 27.57
C LEU A 2 58.67 -33.46 28.79
N PHE A 3 57.45 -33.25 29.23
CA PHE A 3 57.16 -33.09 30.65
C PHE A 3 55.99 -34.01 31.02
N MET A 4 56.34 -35.12 31.62
CA MET A 4 55.43 -36.00 32.37
C MET A 4 55.02 -35.29 33.66
N SER A 5 53.73 -35.21 33.94
CA SER A 5 53.20 -34.82 35.24
C SER A 5 53.04 -36.05 36.12
N ARG A 6 53.77 -36.07 37.20
CA ARG A 6 53.85 -37.06 38.25
C ARG A 6 52.70 -36.76 39.24
N ASN A 7 51.58 -37.50 39.14
CA ASN A 7 50.62 -37.64 40.27
C ASN A 7 49.58 -38.73 40.04
N GLN A 8 50.08 -39.94 39.87
CA GLN A 8 49.21 -41.13 39.77
C GLN A 8 49.58 -42.27 40.68
N GLU A 9 50.08 -41.98 41.87
CA GLU A 9 50.30 -43.03 42.90
C GLU A 9 50.06 -42.44 44.30
N ARG A 10 48.79 -42.27 44.65
CA ARG A 10 48.36 -42.27 46.06
C ARG A 10 46.84 -42.29 46.12
N MET A 11 46.35 -43.40 46.52
CA MET A 11 45.14 -43.74 47.24
C MET A 11 44.36 -44.86 46.53
N GLY A 12 44.60 -46.10 47.00
CA GLY A 12 43.67 -47.16 46.74
C GLY A 12 42.34 -46.89 47.42
N MET A 13 41.30 -46.91 46.64
CA MET A 13 39.92 -47.03 47.08
C MET A 13 39.29 -48.23 46.39
N PRO A 14 38.48 -49.03 47.13
CA PRO A 14 37.89 -50.27 46.61
C PRO A 14 36.80 -49.93 45.57
N ASP A 15 36.72 -50.86 44.61
CA ASP A 15 35.65 -50.89 43.59
C ASP A 15 34.25 -50.83 44.21
N LEU A 16 33.53 -49.74 44.05
CA LEU A 16 32.09 -49.67 44.23
C LEU A 16 31.43 -49.96 42.90
N GLN A 17 30.72 -51.04 42.85
CA GLN A 17 29.92 -51.49 41.72
C GLN A 17 29.00 -50.39 41.20
N ASP A 18 29.06 -50.27 39.95
CA ASP A 18 28.32 -49.43 39.03
C ASP A 18 26.79 -49.52 39.22
N GLY A 19 26.22 -48.57 39.90
CA GLY A 19 24.79 -48.29 39.88
C GLY A 19 24.55 -47.22 38.80
N GLY A 20 24.23 -47.66 37.59
CA GLY A 20 23.98 -46.78 36.47
C GLY A 20 22.92 -45.72 36.80
N SER A 21 23.36 -44.49 36.96
CA SER A 21 22.44 -43.33 36.92
C SER A 21 21.80 -43.27 35.54
N PRO A 22 20.47 -43.18 35.44
CA PRO A 22 19.84 -42.97 34.16
C PRO A 22 20.36 -41.65 33.60
N ALA A 23 20.83 -41.68 32.35
CA ALA A 23 21.19 -40.52 31.61
C ALA A 23 20.02 -39.50 31.63
N PRO A 24 20.28 -38.20 31.79
CA PRO A 24 19.21 -37.22 31.73
C PRO A 24 18.53 -37.38 30.37
N THR A 25 17.28 -37.79 30.38
CA THR A 25 16.41 -37.78 29.25
C THR A 25 16.38 -36.30 28.78
N GLN A 26 17.03 -36.03 27.66
CA GLN A 26 16.85 -34.74 26.98
C GLN A 26 15.35 -34.67 26.66
N SER A 27 14.61 -33.90 27.45
CA SER A 27 13.29 -33.46 27.06
C SER A 27 13.48 -32.77 25.73
N SER A 28 13.00 -33.37 24.66
CA SER A 28 12.80 -32.71 23.39
C SER A 28 11.93 -31.52 23.71
N GLY A 29 12.56 -30.34 23.91
CA GLY A 29 11.85 -29.10 24.07
C GLY A 29 10.97 -28.99 22.86
N ALA A 30 9.66 -29.02 23.05
CA ALA A 30 8.72 -28.67 22.01
C ALA A 30 9.17 -27.31 21.50
N GLN A 31 9.74 -27.28 20.30
CA GLN A 31 10.01 -26.02 19.63
C GLN A 31 8.66 -25.34 19.47
N MET A 32 8.45 -24.26 20.21
CA MET A 32 7.25 -23.48 20.11
C MET A 32 7.29 -22.83 18.72
N GLU A 33 6.57 -23.43 17.78
CA GLU A 33 6.43 -22.90 16.42
C GLU A 33 5.51 -21.67 16.50
N TRP A 34 6.09 -20.48 16.50
CA TRP A 34 5.37 -19.22 16.44
C TRP A 34 4.93 -18.98 15.01
N SER A 35 3.72 -19.43 14.65
CA SER A 35 3.11 -19.08 13.37
C SER A 35 2.36 -17.75 13.50
N VAL A 36 2.65 -16.80 12.61
CA VAL A 36 1.88 -15.56 12.52
C VAL A 36 0.59 -15.87 11.75
N PRO A 37 -0.60 -15.52 12.28
CA PRO A 37 -1.85 -15.69 11.57
C PRO A 37 -1.85 -14.96 10.24
N THR A 38 -2.67 -15.45 9.29
CA THR A 38 -2.89 -14.82 7.98
C THR A 38 -4.37 -14.51 7.78
N GLU A 39 -4.66 -13.61 6.85
CA GLU A 39 -6.00 -13.31 6.38
C GLU A 39 -6.01 -13.06 4.88
N MET A 40 -7.19 -13.21 4.28
CA MET A 40 -7.43 -12.91 2.87
C MET A 40 -8.00 -11.49 2.73
N VAL A 41 -7.39 -10.68 1.88
CA VAL A 41 -7.81 -9.30 1.60
C VAL A 41 -8.37 -9.20 0.21
N ASP A 42 -9.60 -8.69 0.10
CA ASP A 42 -10.25 -8.42 -1.18
C ASP A 42 -9.54 -7.29 -1.93
N LEU A 43 -9.25 -7.52 -3.20
CA LEU A 43 -8.62 -6.53 -4.06
C LEU A 43 -9.69 -5.74 -4.83
N PRO A 44 -9.72 -4.39 -4.72
CA PRO A 44 -10.63 -3.55 -5.52
C PRO A 44 -10.55 -3.79 -7.02
N SER A 45 -9.35 -4.13 -7.55
CA SER A 45 -9.16 -4.46 -8.97
C SER A 45 -9.71 -5.84 -9.37
N LYS A 46 -9.95 -6.73 -8.41
CA LYS A 46 -10.23 -8.17 -8.65
C LYS A 46 -9.20 -8.84 -9.56
N GLY A 47 -7.98 -8.30 -9.60
CA GLY A 47 -6.92 -8.78 -10.46
C GLY A 47 -7.09 -8.48 -11.95
N ASN A 48 -8.14 -7.75 -12.36
CA ASN A 48 -8.49 -7.52 -13.76
C ASN A 48 -7.54 -6.57 -14.49
N ASP A 49 -6.79 -5.76 -13.76
CA ASP A 49 -5.92 -4.72 -14.32
C ASP A 49 -4.43 -5.08 -14.29
N TYR A 50 -4.11 -6.26 -13.77
CA TYR A 50 -2.78 -6.82 -13.88
C TYR A 50 -2.62 -7.59 -15.19
N GLN A 51 -1.53 -7.32 -15.90
CA GLN A 51 -1.30 -7.91 -17.22
C GLN A 51 -0.17 -8.93 -17.22
N GLY A 52 -0.24 -9.86 -18.19
CA GLY A 52 0.82 -10.84 -18.44
C GLY A 52 1.09 -11.77 -17.25
N PRO A 53 2.35 -12.04 -16.92
CA PRO A 53 2.73 -13.01 -15.89
C PRO A 53 2.63 -12.48 -14.46
N HIS A 54 1.89 -11.37 -14.23
CA HIS A 54 1.76 -10.80 -12.88
C HIS A 54 1.05 -11.80 -11.95
N PRO A 55 1.57 -12.05 -10.73
CA PRO A 55 1.02 -13.06 -9.81
C PRO A 55 -0.43 -12.79 -9.39
N LEU A 56 -0.89 -11.54 -9.45
CA LEU A 56 -2.27 -11.15 -9.12
C LEU A 56 -3.19 -11.06 -10.34
N ALA A 57 -2.76 -11.45 -11.55
CA ALA A 57 -3.63 -11.42 -12.73
C ALA A 57 -4.80 -12.39 -12.55
N GLY A 58 -6.05 -11.88 -12.52
CA GLY A 58 -7.27 -12.64 -12.28
C GLY A 58 -7.46 -13.14 -10.85
N VAL A 59 -6.70 -12.62 -9.88
CA VAL A 59 -6.79 -12.99 -8.47
C VAL A 59 -7.61 -11.92 -7.73
N GLU A 60 -8.71 -12.33 -7.11
CA GLU A 60 -9.62 -11.42 -6.41
C GLU A 60 -9.17 -11.07 -5.00
N GLN A 61 -8.37 -11.94 -4.36
CA GLN A 61 -7.93 -11.80 -2.98
C GLN A 61 -6.42 -12.06 -2.85
N VAL A 62 -5.79 -11.42 -1.90
CA VAL A 62 -4.38 -11.66 -1.56
C VAL A 62 -4.25 -12.06 -0.09
N GLU A 63 -3.39 -13.05 0.19
CA GLU A 63 -3.10 -13.48 1.55
C GLU A 63 -2.01 -12.58 2.16
N ILE A 64 -2.32 -12.03 3.33
CA ILE A 64 -1.37 -11.26 4.15
C ILE A 64 -1.20 -11.87 5.53
N ARG A 65 -0.04 -11.66 6.14
CA ARG A 65 0.22 -11.99 7.55
C ARG A 65 -0.21 -10.82 8.44
N PHE A 66 -0.60 -11.11 9.66
CA PHE A 66 -0.83 -10.09 10.67
C PHE A 66 0.46 -9.32 10.96
N MET A 67 0.32 -8.04 11.29
CA MET A 67 1.44 -7.19 11.71
C MET A 67 2.04 -7.72 13.03
N THR A 68 3.36 -7.63 13.10
CA THR A 68 4.13 -7.95 14.31
C THR A 68 5.03 -6.75 14.65
N ALA A 69 5.73 -6.80 15.78
CA ALA A 69 6.71 -5.79 16.17
C ALA A 69 7.76 -5.50 15.07
N LYS A 70 8.05 -6.49 14.20
CA LYS A 70 8.95 -6.29 13.06
C LYS A 70 8.38 -5.29 12.04
N GLU A 71 7.09 -5.33 11.79
CA GLU A 71 6.41 -4.39 10.90
C GLU A 71 6.29 -3.01 11.55
N GLU A 72 6.16 -2.92 12.87
CA GLU A 72 6.27 -1.65 13.61
C GLU A 72 7.65 -0.99 13.45
N ASP A 73 8.73 -1.77 13.48
CA ASP A 73 10.07 -1.25 13.21
C ASP A 73 10.19 -0.63 11.80
N ILE A 74 9.49 -1.20 10.81
CA ILE A 74 9.42 -0.62 9.46
C ILE A 74 8.71 0.73 9.48
N LEU A 75 7.56 0.81 10.15
CA LEU A 75 6.74 2.02 10.23
C LEU A 75 7.44 3.14 11.02
N THR A 76 8.20 2.81 12.07
CA THR A 76 8.90 3.79 12.89
C THR A 76 10.28 4.18 12.36
N SER A 77 10.77 3.52 11.31
CA SER A 77 12.07 3.80 10.70
C SER A 77 12.13 5.17 10.05
N ARG A 78 12.84 6.12 10.66
CA ARG A 78 13.02 7.49 10.15
C ARG A 78 13.57 7.55 8.72
N SER A 79 14.44 6.62 8.34
CA SER A 79 15.03 6.55 6.99
C SER A 79 14.00 6.14 5.94
N LEU A 80 13.15 5.14 6.26
CA LEU A 80 12.08 4.67 5.39
C LEU A 80 10.97 5.71 5.24
N LEU A 81 10.60 6.40 6.33
CA LEU A 81 9.63 7.49 6.31
C LEU A 81 10.11 8.66 5.44
N LYS A 82 11.36 9.12 5.62
CA LYS A 82 11.94 10.19 4.81
C LYS A 82 12.04 9.85 3.33
N SER A 83 12.27 8.58 3.00
CA SER A 83 12.34 8.14 1.60
C SER A 83 10.96 7.82 0.98
N GLY A 84 9.87 7.88 1.75
CA GLY A 84 8.52 7.48 1.33
C GLY A 84 8.39 5.97 1.06
N MET A 85 9.33 5.15 1.55
CA MET A 85 9.35 3.70 1.27
C MET A 85 8.71 2.84 2.37
N ALA A 86 8.33 3.43 3.50
CA ALA A 86 7.84 2.68 4.65
C ALA A 86 6.62 1.81 4.31
N LEU A 87 5.61 2.38 3.67
CA LEU A 87 4.38 1.66 3.31
C LEU A 87 4.63 0.52 2.32
N ASN A 88 5.47 0.72 1.30
CA ASN A 88 5.80 -0.34 0.35
C ASN A 88 6.59 -1.47 1.04
N ARG A 89 7.51 -1.14 1.95
CA ARG A 89 8.24 -2.14 2.75
C ARG A 89 7.32 -2.91 3.69
N LEU A 90 6.34 -2.23 4.26
CA LEU A 90 5.30 -2.87 5.07
C LEU A 90 4.54 -3.90 4.23
N VAL A 91 4.01 -3.52 3.08
CA VAL A 91 3.27 -4.43 2.18
C VAL A 91 4.14 -5.59 1.71
N ASP A 92 5.40 -5.37 1.30
CA ASP A 92 6.36 -6.43 0.94
C ASP A 92 6.60 -7.43 2.08
N SER A 93 6.57 -6.95 3.33
CA SER A 93 6.71 -7.81 4.51
C SER A 93 5.47 -8.64 4.76
N LEU A 94 4.28 -8.06 4.64
CA LEU A 94 3.00 -8.67 4.98
C LEU A 94 2.52 -9.68 3.94
N VAL A 95 2.63 -9.39 2.65
CA VAL A 95 2.15 -10.28 1.59
C VAL A 95 2.88 -11.62 1.64
N VAL A 96 2.10 -12.72 1.68
CA VAL A 96 2.64 -14.09 1.80
C VAL A 96 3.34 -14.51 0.53
N ASP A 97 2.72 -14.29 -0.64
CA ASP A 97 3.34 -14.60 -1.93
C ASP A 97 4.45 -13.60 -2.27
N LYS A 98 5.70 -14.03 -2.11
CA LYS A 98 6.88 -13.18 -2.33
C LYS A 98 7.16 -12.81 -3.79
N ARG A 99 6.39 -13.35 -4.74
CA ARG A 99 6.42 -12.93 -6.15
C ARG A 99 5.70 -11.59 -6.33
N VAL A 100 4.70 -11.29 -5.48
CA VAL A 100 4.01 -10.00 -5.44
C VAL A 100 4.94 -8.96 -4.82
N LYS A 101 5.17 -7.86 -5.54
CA LYS A 101 5.96 -6.73 -5.06
C LYS A 101 5.06 -5.51 -4.85
N ALA A 102 5.20 -4.86 -3.71
CA ALA A 102 4.41 -3.67 -3.39
C ALA A 102 4.53 -2.57 -4.46
N SER A 103 5.70 -2.44 -5.12
CA SER A 103 5.92 -1.49 -6.21
C SER A 103 5.02 -1.71 -7.42
N ASP A 104 4.63 -2.95 -7.67
CA ASP A 104 3.90 -3.35 -8.86
C ASP A 104 2.38 -3.36 -8.63
N LEU A 105 1.97 -3.21 -7.36
CA LEU A 105 0.56 -3.14 -7.00
C LEU A 105 -0.07 -1.84 -7.50
N LEU A 106 -1.31 -1.94 -7.96
CA LEU A 106 -2.18 -0.79 -8.17
C LEU A 106 -2.40 -0.06 -6.84
N ILE A 107 -2.54 1.25 -6.90
CA ILE A 107 -2.66 2.10 -5.69
C ILE A 107 -3.84 1.63 -4.83
N GLY A 108 -5.00 1.35 -5.45
CA GLY A 108 -6.19 0.91 -4.71
C GLY A 108 -6.00 -0.44 -4.02
N ASP A 109 -5.38 -1.41 -4.68
CA ASP A 109 -5.11 -2.73 -4.10
C ASP A 109 -4.09 -2.63 -2.94
N ARG A 110 -3.06 -1.79 -3.10
CA ARG A 110 -2.12 -1.50 -2.02
C ARG A 110 -2.84 -0.85 -0.82
N ASN A 111 -3.75 0.09 -1.08
CA ASN A 111 -4.53 0.75 -0.04
C ASN A 111 -5.41 -0.26 0.72
N ALA A 112 -6.04 -1.21 0.02
CA ALA A 112 -6.81 -2.28 0.66
C ALA A 112 -5.95 -3.13 1.62
N ILE A 113 -4.75 -3.53 1.18
CA ILE A 113 -3.79 -4.24 2.03
C ILE A 113 -3.38 -3.40 3.24
N LEU A 114 -3.13 -2.10 3.06
CA LEU A 114 -2.75 -1.21 4.16
C LEU A 114 -3.89 -1.04 5.18
N VAL A 115 -5.14 -0.93 4.73
CA VAL A 115 -6.28 -0.84 5.64
C VAL A 115 -6.48 -2.14 6.43
N ALA A 116 -6.40 -3.30 5.77
CA ALA A 116 -6.44 -4.60 6.44
C ALA A 116 -5.31 -4.74 7.47
N ALA A 117 -4.08 -4.39 7.09
CA ALA A 117 -2.94 -4.40 8.00
C ALA A 117 -3.14 -3.49 9.22
N ARG A 118 -3.77 -2.31 9.06
CA ARG A 118 -4.10 -1.42 10.17
C ARG A 118 -5.10 -2.06 11.13
N ILE A 119 -6.15 -2.66 10.58
CA ILE A 119 -7.20 -3.31 11.39
C ILE A 119 -6.61 -4.46 12.21
N THR A 120 -5.79 -5.32 11.60
CA THR A 120 -5.19 -6.46 12.28
C THR A 120 -4.08 -6.09 13.26
N GLY A 121 -3.35 -4.99 13.00
CA GLY A 121 -2.26 -4.54 13.85
C GLY A 121 -2.70 -3.69 15.03
N TYR A 122 -3.62 -2.77 14.80
CA TYR A 122 -3.99 -1.73 15.79
C TYR A 122 -5.49 -1.66 16.12
N GLY A 123 -6.28 -2.60 15.58
CA GLY A 123 -7.72 -2.63 15.82
C GLY A 123 -8.51 -1.75 14.85
N LYS A 124 -9.83 -1.75 15.07
CA LYS A 124 -10.83 -1.15 14.16
C LYS A 124 -11.10 0.31 14.43
N GLU A 125 -10.82 0.77 15.64
CA GLU A 125 -11.04 2.16 16.04
C GLU A 125 -9.97 3.06 15.45
N TYR A 126 -10.40 4.17 14.87
CA TYR A 126 -9.54 5.15 14.26
C TYR A 126 -9.90 6.56 14.71
N ASP A 127 -9.00 7.14 15.51
CA ASP A 127 -9.11 8.51 15.99
C ASP A 127 -8.61 9.47 14.90
N VAL A 128 -9.45 10.40 14.51
CA VAL A 128 -9.16 11.37 13.43
C VAL A 128 -9.49 12.78 13.89
N ARG A 129 -8.57 13.70 13.66
CA ARG A 129 -8.82 15.11 13.82
C ARG A 129 -9.23 15.72 12.47
N MET A 130 -10.50 16.13 12.39
CA MET A 130 -11.08 16.72 11.19
C MET A 130 -11.38 18.20 11.39
N THR A 131 -11.17 18.98 10.32
CA THR A 131 -11.49 20.42 10.33
C THR A 131 -12.82 20.65 9.65
N CYS A 132 -13.76 21.28 10.33
CA CYS A 132 -15.06 21.61 9.80
C CYS A 132 -14.93 22.57 8.58
N PRO A 133 -15.53 22.24 7.44
CA PRO A 133 -15.48 23.12 6.26
C PRO A 133 -16.31 24.40 6.43
N ALA A 134 -17.30 24.41 7.33
CA ALA A 134 -18.19 25.54 7.55
C ALA A 134 -17.62 26.56 8.56
N CYS A 135 -17.09 26.10 9.71
CA CYS A 135 -16.64 27.00 10.79
C CYS A 135 -15.13 26.91 11.07
N SER A 136 -14.41 26.02 10.39
CA SER A 136 -12.96 25.77 10.57
C SER A 136 -12.57 25.28 11.97
N ALA A 137 -13.53 24.85 12.80
CA ALA A 137 -13.25 24.21 14.06
C ALA A 137 -12.64 22.81 13.85
N ALA A 138 -11.68 22.44 14.68
CA ALA A 138 -11.08 21.12 14.68
C ALA A 138 -11.84 20.21 15.66
N ASN A 139 -12.39 19.12 15.16
CA ASN A 139 -13.12 18.13 15.93
C ASN A 139 -12.36 16.80 15.95
N GLU A 140 -12.33 16.15 17.09
CA GLU A 140 -11.82 14.79 17.25
C GLU A 140 -12.97 13.81 17.09
N MET A 141 -12.81 12.86 16.19
CA MET A 141 -13.82 11.88 15.84
C MET A 141 -13.21 10.48 15.93
N VAL A 142 -14.00 9.51 16.37
CA VAL A 142 -13.60 8.09 16.39
C VAL A 142 -14.47 7.35 15.39
N TYR A 143 -13.85 6.68 14.44
CA TYR A 143 -14.54 5.90 13.43
C TYR A 143 -14.20 4.42 13.55
N ASN A 144 -15.19 3.57 13.27
CA ASN A 144 -14.94 2.13 13.10
C ASN A 144 -14.62 1.85 11.62
N ILE A 145 -13.37 1.52 11.33
CA ILE A 145 -12.88 1.31 9.96
C ILE A 145 -13.71 0.25 9.23
N ASP A 146 -14.08 -0.86 9.89
CA ASP A 146 -14.86 -1.94 9.28
C ASP A 146 -16.24 -1.49 8.80
N GLU A 147 -16.85 -0.49 9.44
CA GLU A 147 -18.16 0.02 9.09
C GLU A 147 -18.13 1.04 7.96
N ILE A 148 -17.03 1.79 7.87
CA ILE A 148 -16.89 2.89 6.93
C ILE A 148 -16.13 2.52 5.65
N ILE A 149 -15.39 1.39 5.66
CA ILE A 149 -14.64 0.92 4.50
C ILE A 149 -15.58 0.48 3.38
N LYS A 150 -15.37 1.02 2.20
CA LYS A 150 -16.06 0.62 0.99
C LYS A 150 -15.04 0.34 -0.12
N LEU A 151 -15.07 -0.86 -0.66
CA LEU A 151 -14.30 -1.17 -1.84
C LEU A 151 -15.00 -0.56 -3.06
N LYS A 152 -14.32 0.34 -3.73
CA LYS A 152 -14.75 0.89 -4.99
C LYS A 152 -14.24 0.01 -6.12
N TYR A 153 -15.10 -0.84 -6.63
CA TYR A 153 -14.84 -1.60 -7.84
C TYR A 153 -14.90 -0.69 -9.06
N GLN A 154 -14.27 -1.13 -10.13
CA GLN A 154 -14.38 -0.46 -11.41
C GLN A 154 -15.83 -0.53 -11.92
N ASP A 155 -16.39 0.61 -12.27
CA ASP A 155 -17.69 0.73 -12.91
C ASP A 155 -17.55 1.63 -14.15
N LEU A 156 -17.67 1.00 -15.32
CA LEU A 156 -17.59 1.67 -16.61
C LEU A 156 -18.95 1.71 -17.33
N GLU A 157 -20.03 1.23 -16.69
CA GLU A 157 -21.35 1.27 -17.28
C GLU A 157 -21.82 2.73 -17.49
N GLY A 158 -22.15 3.07 -18.72
CA GLY A 158 -22.53 4.44 -19.07
C GLY A 158 -21.40 5.46 -19.10
N SER A 159 -20.15 5.05 -18.93
CA SER A 159 -18.97 5.90 -19.05
C SER A 159 -18.48 5.99 -20.50
N ASP A 160 -17.86 7.13 -20.84
CA ASP A 160 -17.15 7.31 -22.13
C ASP A 160 -15.78 6.60 -22.15
N VAL A 161 -15.51 5.79 -21.12
CA VAL A 161 -14.26 5.05 -20.95
C VAL A 161 -14.47 3.60 -21.35
N SER A 162 -13.58 3.07 -22.17
CA SER A 162 -13.53 1.65 -22.50
C SER A 162 -12.15 1.07 -22.22
N LYS A 163 -12.08 -0.25 -22.00
CA LYS A 163 -10.81 -0.95 -21.82
C LYS A 163 -10.40 -1.61 -23.12
N ASN A 164 -9.18 -1.30 -23.60
CA ASN A 164 -8.61 -1.95 -24.77
C ASN A 164 -8.21 -3.39 -24.40
N SER A 165 -8.86 -4.38 -25.01
CA SER A 165 -8.63 -5.80 -24.73
C SER A 165 -7.23 -6.29 -25.13
N THR A 166 -6.56 -5.58 -26.04
CA THR A 166 -5.23 -6.00 -26.56
C THR A 166 -4.09 -5.61 -25.62
N ASN A 167 -4.12 -4.40 -25.11
CA ASN A 167 -3.03 -3.85 -24.28
C ASN A 167 -3.46 -3.53 -22.84
N GLY A 168 -4.76 -3.70 -22.52
CA GLY A 168 -5.32 -3.47 -21.19
C GLY A 168 -5.38 -2.03 -20.72
N TYR A 169 -5.01 -1.06 -21.58
CA TYR A 169 -5.14 0.37 -21.27
C TYR A 169 -6.58 0.85 -21.42
N TYR A 170 -6.89 1.95 -20.77
CA TYR A 170 -8.18 2.60 -20.85
C TYR A 170 -8.17 3.64 -21.95
N VAL A 171 -9.27 3.72 -22.68
CA VAL A 171 -9.42 4.57 -23.86
C VAL A 171 -10.61 5.50 -23.65
N THR A 172 -10.44 6.79 -23.98
CA THR A 172 -11.52 7.76 -24.02
C THR A 172 -11.25 8.80 -25.11
N THR A 173 -12.32 9.44 -25.58
CA THR A 173 -12.24 10.52 -26.56
C THR A 173 -12.39 11.88 -25.85
N LEU A 174 -11.48 12.79 -26.09
CA LEU A 174 -11.49 14.11 -25.46
C LEU A 174 -12.57 15.02 -26.04
N PRO A 175 -13.40 15.66 -25.20
CA PRO A 175 -14.60 16.38 -25.66
C PRO A 175 -14.33 17.66 -26.46
N LYS A 176 -13.18 18.33 -26.22
CA LYS A 176 -12.86 19.59 -26.89
C LYS A 176 -11.95 19.40 -28.11
N SER A 177 -10.89 18.62 -27.98
CA SER A 177 -9.94 18.38 -29.06
C SER A 177 -10.36 17.23 -29.99
N GLY A 178 -11.24 16.34 -29.55
CA GLY A 178 -11.60 15.10 -30.28
C GLY A 178 -10.49 14.08 -30.30
N TYR A 179 -9.41 14.24 -29.55
CA TYR A 179 -8.30 13.30 -29.55
C TYR A 179 -8.69 12.01 -28.82
N LEU A 180 -8.30 10.89 -29.40
CA LEU A 180 -8.37 9.59 -28.74
C LEU A 180 -7.15 9.44 -27.84
N VAL A 181 -7.36 9.16 -26.55
CA VAL A 181 -6.27 9.00 -25.59
C VAL A 181 -6.34 7.63 -24.93
N GLU A 182 -5.16 7.03 -24.73
CA GLU A 182 -5.02 5.85 -23.89
C GLU A 182 -4.33 6.24 -22.58
N PHE A 183 -4.83 5.71 -21.48
CA PHE A 183 -4.25 5.91 -20.17
C PHE A 183 -4.19 4.60 -19.38
N LYS A 184 -3.28 4.55 -18.40
CA LYS A 184 -3.09 3.41 -17.50
C LYS A 184 -3.47 3.77 -16.07
N LEU A 185 -3.78 2.75 -15.28
CA LEU A 185 -3.85 2.89 -13.83
C LEU A 185 -2.44 2.99 -13.23
N LEU A 186 -2.31 3.79 -12.18
CA LEU A 186 -1.03 4.00 -11.51
C LEU A 186 -0.72 2.88 -10.52
N THR A 187 0.53 2.46 -10.54
CA THR A 187 1.11 1.57 -9.54
C THR A 187 1.78 2.36 -8.42
N ALA A 188 2.10 1.68 -7.33
CA ALA A 188 2.88 2.27 -6.24
C ALA A 188 4.28 2.76 -6.71
N ALA A 189 4.88 2.11 -7.72
CA ALA A 189 6.11 2.59 -8.33
C ALA A 189 5.92 3.93 -9.07
N ASP A 190 4.79 4.11 -9.76
CA ASP A 190 4.48 5.35 -10.45
C ASP A 190 4.26 6.51 -9.44
N GLU A 191 3.55 6.23 -8.33
CA GLU A 191 3.37 7.19 -7.24
C GLU A 191 4.71 7.62 -6.63
N MET A 192 5.61 6.66 -6.36
CA MET A 192 6.96 6.97 -5.85
C MET A 192 7.77 7.83 -6.82
N LYS A 193 7.68 7.57 -8.12
CA LYS A 193 8.34 8.40 -9.15
C LYS A 193 7.78 9.81 -9.16
N ALA A 194 6.45 9.95 -9.07
CA ALA A 194 5.78 11.26 -9.00
C ALA A 194 6.20 12.04 -7.75
N THR A 195 6.27 11.40 -6.59
CA THR A 195 6.70 12.02 -5.33
C THR A 195 8.15 12.52 -5.41
N LYS A 196 9.07 11.69 -5.89
CA LYS A 196 10.48 12.08 -6.09
C LYS A 196 10.62 13.26 -7.06
N SER A 197 9.83 13.26 -8.15
CA SER A 197 9.83 14.36 -9.11
C SER A 197 9.35 15.68 -8.48
N ARG A 198 8.30 15.62 -7.63
CA ARG A 198 7.79 16.79 -6.89
C ARG A 198 8.82 17.34 -5.92
N GLU A 199 9.48 16.46 -5.15
CA GLU A 199 10.55 16.86 -4.23
C GLU A 199 11.71 17.56 -4.96
N GLN A 200 12.11 17.05 -6.13
CA GLN A 200 13.15 17.67 -6.95
C GLN A 200 12.72 19.05 -7.45
N LYS A 201 11.47 19.17 -7.95
CA LYS A 201 10.92 20.47 -8.38
C LYS A 201 10.86 21.48 -7.23
N SER A 202 10.41 21.05 -6.05
CA SER A 202 10.39 21.88 -4.84
C SER A 202 11.78 22.38 -4.44
N LYS A 203 12.80 21.52 -4.48
CA LYS A 203 14.20 21.92 -4.22
C LYS A 203 14.71 22.96 -5.22
N HIS A 204 14.26 22.90 -6.46
CA HIS A 204 14.63 23.87 -7.51
C HIS A 204 13.68 25.07 -7.58
N LYS A 205 12.74 25.22 -6.62
CA LYS A 205 11.73 26.32 -6.57
C LYS A 205 10.90 26.43 -7.87
N LEU A 206 10.72 25.33 -8.58
CA LEU A 206 9.83 25.24 -9.72
C LEU A 206 8.39 25.14 -9.20
N GLY A 207 7.47 25.89 -9.82
CA GLY A 207 6.06 25.92 -9.40
C GLY A 207 5.43 24.54 -9.40
N GLU A 208 4.42 24.35 -8.55
CA GLU A 208 3.66 23.12 -8.49
C GLU A 208 2.86 22.90 -9.78
N THR A 209 3.00 21.71 -10.37
CA THR A 209 2.38 21.32 -11.64
C THR A 209 1.53 20.05 -11.49
N LEU A 210 0.77 19.97 -10.39
CA LEU A 210 0.03 18.76 -9.98
C LEU A 210 -0.83 18.16 -11.09
N SER A 211 -1.58 19.03 -11.83
CA SER A 211 -2.47 18.56 -12.90
C SER A 211 -1.71 17.97 -14.08
N THR A 212 -0.65 18.65 -14.53
CA THR A 212 0.15 18.17 -15.67
C THR A 212 1.03 16.99 -15.31
N ASP A 213 1.47 16.89 -14.06
CA ASP A 213 2.25 15.75 -13.57
C ASP A 213 1.41 14.48 -13.50
N LEU A 214 0.15 14.58 -13.06
CA LEU A 214 -0.79 13.47 -13.11
C LEU A 214 -0.99 13.00 -14.56
N LEU A 215 -1.30 13.92 -15.49
CA LEU A 215 -1.48 13.58 -16.90
C LEU A 215 -0.25 12.87 -17.49
N ARG A 216 0.96 13.34 -17.17
CA ARG A 216 2.21 12.68 -17.59
C ARG A 216 2.36 11.27 -17.03
N SER A 217 1.83 11.02 -15.85
CA SER A 217 1.94 9.71 -15.20
C SER A 217 0.94 8.69 -15.74
N VAL A 218 -0.26 9.15 -16.14
CA VAL A 218 -1.36 8.29 -16.56
C VAL A 218 -1.43 8.09 -18.08
N LEU A 219 -1.12 9.10 -18.90
CA LEU A 219 -1.25 9.02 -20.35
C LEU A 219 -0.18 8.11 -20.97
N VAL A 220 -0.63 7.21 -21.84
CA VAL A 220 0.21 6.26 -22.57
C VAL A 220 0.32 6.62 -24.04
N SER A 221 -0.80 7.02 -24.66
CA SER A 221 -0.82 7.49 -26.05
C SER A 221 -1.83 8.60 -26.29
N VAL A 222 -1.61 9.39 -27.33
CA VAL A 222 -2.55 10.39 -27.85
C VAL A 222 -2.63 10.18 -29.37
N ASN A 223 -3.83 9.92 -29.90
CA ASN A 223 -4.07 9.59 -31.32
C ASN A 223 -3.11 8.51 -31.86
N GLY A 224 -2.81 7.49 -31.02
CA GLY A 224 -1.92 6.39 -31.36
C GLY A 224 -0.43 6.70 -31.26
N SER A 225 -0.04 7.94 -30.96
CA SER A 225 1.38 8.27 -30.69
C SER A 225 1.71 8.08 -29.21
N SER A 226 2.70 7.25 -28.90
CA SER A 226 3.27 7.04 -27.58
C SER A 226 4.62 7.75 -27.39
N SER A 227 5.03 8.57 -28.35
CA SER A 227 6.26 9.35 -28.28
C SER A 227 6.27 10.30 -27.07
N PRO A 228 7.30 10.28 -26.20
CA PRO A 228 7.38 11.20 -25.06
C PRO A 228 7.33 12.68 -25.47
N VAL A 229 7.81 13.01 -26.65
CA VAL A 229 7.80 14.38 -27.19
C VAL A 229 6.38 14.78 -27.55
N ASP A 230 5.63 13.92 -28.23
CA ASP A 230 4.25 14.20 -28.64
C ASP A 230 3.32 14.24 -27.42
N LEU A 231 3.49 13.32 -26.47
CA LEU A 231 2.76 13.35 -25.20
C LEU A 231 3.01 14.66 -24.43
N SER A 232 4.27 15.10 -24.35
CA SER A 232 4.60 16.35 -23.67
C SER A 232 3.97 17.56 -24.35
N LYS A 233 3.99 17.63 -25.69
CA LYS A 233 3.35 18.70 -26.46
C LYS A 233 1.82 18.67 -26.29
N ALA A 234 1.21 17.47 -26.37
CA ALA A 234 -0.22 17.31 -26.20
C ALA A 234 -0.68 17.78 -24.81
N ILE A 235 0.05 17.41 -23.74
CA ILE A 235 -0.26 17.81 -22.36
C ILE A 235 -0.12 19.34 -22.19
N GLN A 236 0.92 19.96 -22.77
CA GLN A 236 1.15 21.40 -22.66
C GLN A 236 0.11 22.23 -23.39
N SER A 237 -0.41 21.75 -24.53
CA SER A 237 -1.41 22.43 -25.35
C SER A 237 -2.84 21.96 -25.05
N MET A 238 -3.03 21.05 -24.09
CA MET A 238 -4.34 20.45 -23.78
C MET A 238 -5.31 21.48 -23.21
N PRO A 239 -6.51 21.60 -23.77
CA PRO A 239 -7.56 22.41 -23.17
C PRO A 239 -7.91 21.93 -21.75
N ALA A 240 -8.22 22.89 -20.86
CA ALA A 240 -8.55 22.55 -19.46
C ALA A 240 -9.75 21.60 -19.34
N LEU A 241 -10.71 21.67 -20.25
CA LEU A 241 -11.86 20.77 -20.32
C LEU A 241 -11.43 19.34 -20.58
N ASP A 242 -10.50 19.12 -21.51
CA ASP A 242 -9.98 17.81 -21.86
C ASP A 242 -9.14 17.23 -20.70
N ALA A 243 -8.32 18.06 -20.06
CA ALA A 243 -7.57 17.66 -18.88
C ALA A 243 -8.49 17.27 -17.71
N ARG A 244 -9.62 17.98 -17.53
CA ARG A 244 -10.65 17.62 -16.54
C ARG A 244 -11.32 16.30 -16.89
N HIS A 245 -11.62 16.08 -18.17
CA HIS A 245 -12.24 14.84 -18.67
C HIS A 245 -11.35 13.62 -18.37
N ILE A 246 -10.04 13.71 -18.66
CA ILE A 246 -9.10 12.61 -18.35
C ILE A 246 -9.08 12.31 -16.85
N ARG A 247 -9.06 13.32 -15.99
CA ARG A 247 -9.08 13.10 -14.53
C ARG A 247 -10.36 12.41 -14.06
N LYS A 248 -11.51 12.78 -14.66
CA LYS A 248 -12.79 12.14 -14.39
C LYS A 248 -12.77 10.67 -14.87
N ALA A 249 -12.35 10.46 -16.11
CA ALA A 249 -12.20 9.13 -16.71
C ALA A 249 -11.26 8.21 -15.88
N TYR A 250 -10.13 8.75 -15.43
CA TYR A 250 -9.22 8.03 -14.54
C TYR A 250 -9.89 7.66 -13.21
N LYS A 251 -10.61 8.59 -12.57
CA LYS A 251 -11.31 8.33 -11.32
C LYS A 251 -12.41 7.27 -11.47
N GLU A 252 -13.09 7.22 -12.61
CA GLU A 252 -14.10 6.19 -12.93
C GLU A 252 -13.46 4.81 -13.13
N ALA A 253 -12.35 4.77 -13.88
CA ALA A 253 -11.62 3.54 -14.17
C ALA A 253 -10.82 2.98 -12.98
N CYS A 254 -10.45 3.82 -12.02
CA CYS A 254 -9.56 3.44 -10.92
C CYS A 254 -10.31 2.72 -9.81
N PRO A 255 -10.07 1.40 -9.59
CA PRO A 255 -10.51 0.73 -8.38
C PRO A 255 -9.74 1.25 -7.17
N ASP A 256 -10.41 1.43 -6.04
CA ASP A 256 -9.80 2.00 -4.83
C ASP A 256 -10.56 1.58 -3.56
N VAL A 257 -10.00 1.97 -2.43
CA VAL A 257 -10.67 1.92 -1.12
C VAL A 257 -11.13 3.31 -0.75
N SER A 258 -12.38 3.44 -0.35
CA SER A 258 -12.95 4.68 0.17
C SER A 258 -13.31 4.50 1.64
N LEU A 259 -12.86 5.42 2.48
CA LEU A 259 -13.30 5.56 3.86
C LEU A 259 -14.18 6.80 3.93
N LYS A 260 -15.49 6.61 3.92
CA LYS A 260 -16.45 7.71 3.98
C LYS A 260 -17.46 7.50 5.07
N ASP A 261 -17.70 8.57 5.83
CA ASP A 261 -18.75 8.58 6.82
C ASP A 261 -19.31 9.99 6.99
N TYR A 262 -20.42 10.11 7.70
CA TYR A 262 -21.02 11.38 8.07
C TYR A 262 -20.20 12.03 9.17
N TYR A 263 -19.73 13.23 8.87
CA TYR A 263 -19.10 14.12 9.81
C TYR A 263 -20.14 15.08 10.37
N VAL A 264 -20.23 15.21 11.70
CA VAL A 264 -21.10 16.19 12.35
C VAL A 264 -20.23 17.09 13.23
N CYS A 265 -20.20 18.38 12.92
CA CYS A 265 -19.43 19.36 13.68
C CYS A 265 -20.07 19.61 15.05
N THR A 266 -19.29 19.43 16.12
CA THR A 266 -19.74 19.67 17.49
C THR A 266 -19.96 21.15 17.80
N ASP A 267 -19.33 22.08 17.07
CA ASP A 267 -19.37 23.52 17.31
C ASP A 267 -20.53 24.22 16.57
N CYS A 268 -20.75 23.88 15.29
CA CYS A 268 -21.76 24.59 14.48
C CYS A 268 -22.89 23.71 13.97
N GLY A 269 -22.86 22.40 14.23
CA GLY A 269 -23.88 21.46 13.79
C GLY A 269 -23.89 21.20 12.27
N HIS A 270 -22.83 21.62 11.53
CA HIS A 270 -22.71 21.29 10.12
C HIS A 270 -22.52 19.79 9.95
N ASP A 271 -23.32 19.17 9.06
CA ASP A 271 -23.28 17.76 8.74
C ASP A 271 -23.01 17.54 7.24
N GLU A 272 -22.07 16.67 6.93
CA GLU A 272 -21.68 16.34 5.55
C GLU A 272 -21.02 14.97 5.49
N GLU A 273 -21.23 14.23 4.37
CA GLU A 273 -20.44 13.03 4.10
C GLU A 273 -19.02 13.46 3.71
N MET A 274 -18.03 13.10 4.52
CA MET A 274 -16.63 13.43 4.29
C MET A 274 -15.80 12.16 4.07
N GLU A 275 -14.76 12.30 3.26
CA GLU A 275 -13.75 11.26 3.10
C GLU A 275 -12.74 11.35 4.26
N ILE A 276 -12.57 10.24 4.97
CA ILE A 276 -11.65 10.14 6.09
C ILE A 276 -10.24 9.93 5.54
N PRO A 277 -9.28 10.81 5.85
CA PRO A 277 -7.95 10.75 5.26
C PRO A 277 -7.15 9.57 5.78
N LEU A 278 -6.51 8.83 4.87
CA LEU A 278 -5.45 7.88 5.20
C LEU A 278 -4.14 8.66 5.41
N SER A 279 -4.03 9.32 6.57
CA SER A 279 -2.84 10.09 6.95
C SER A 279 -1.73 9.19 7.52
N ALA A 280 -0.58 9.77 7.81
CA ALA A 280 0.48 9.04 8.53
C ALA A 280 -0.01 8.55 9.91
N GLU A 281 -0.87 9.29 10.57
CA GLU A 281 -1.49 8.94 11.87
C GLU A 281 -2.39 7.71 11.79
N PHE A 282 -2.81 7.31 10.59
CA PHE A 282 -3.58 6.08 10.38
C PHE A 282 -2.88 4.84 10.97
N PHE A 283 -1.54 4.79 10.94
CA PHE A 283 -0.77 3.68 11.50
C PHE A 283 -0.22 3.92 12.89
N TRP A 284 -0.35 5.14 13.44
CA TRP A 284 0.15 5.48 14.78
C TRP A 284 -0.99 6.01 15.65
N PRO A 285 -1.88 5.11 16.18
CA PRO A 285 -2.79 5.52 17.23
C PRO A 285 -1.97 5.98 18.43
N GLU A 286 -2.27 7.18 18.96
CA GLU A 286 -1.63 7.71 20.17
C GLU A 286 -2.00 6.89 21.41
#